data_ca5dbaa5f79bd2ae094d3cd318314777
#
_entry.id   ca5dbaa5f79bd2ae094d3cd318314777
#
_cell.length_a   1.000
_cell.length_b   1.000
_cell.length_c   1.000
_cell.angle_alpha   90.00
_cell.angle_beta   90.00
_cell.angle_gamma   90.00
#
_symmetry.space_group_name_H-M   'P 1'
#
loop_
_entity.id
_entity.type
_entity.pdbx_description
1 polymer ?
#
loop_
_entity_poly.entity_id
_entity_poly.type
_entity_poly.pdbx_seq_one_letter_code
_entity_poly.pdbx_strand_id
1 'polypeptide(L)'
;MDKIAICIPTHTSVSAVLFDQWIGLSAWCAKNNIPIITVANRTHNDARNWLATAGGGFQNPNQLIDQVDYIVWIDSDQAFTLKDLQTLIECKSKFCTGWYLKGDTPMVARWDEKTFLKTGTMAFLSKGELEQSKGKLIEVSYCGFGFTKTHTDLFKGLTYPFFRNKVVQIGEYQENVSEDASFCLDVAAYCEVKPKVIADLKIGHLKE
;
A
#
# COMPACT_ATOMS: atom_id res chain seq x y z
N MET A 1 9.97 -20.26 -3.32
CA MET A 1 9.86 -18.99 -2.57
C MET A 1 9.29 -17.98 -3.54
N ASP A 2 8.26 -17.23 -3.16
CA ASP A 2 7.64 -16.23 -4.02
C ASP A 2 8.68 -15.16 -4.41
N LYS A 3 8.69 -14.74 -5.67
CA LYS A 3 9.54 -13.67 -6.15
C LYS A 3 8.93 -12.33 -5.70
N ILE A 4 9.73 -11.49 -5.07
CA ILE A 4 9.27 -10.22 -4.49
C ILE A 4 10.12 -9.08 -5.03
N ALA A 5 9.50 -7.93 -5.29
CA ALA A 5 10.19 -6.65 -5.47
C ALA A 5 9.73 -5.66 -4.40
N ILE A 6 10.63 -4.81 -3.91
CA ILE A 6 10.30 -3.71 -3.01
C ILE A 6 10.29 -2.42 -3.81
N CYS A 7 9.17 -1.72 -3.80
CA CYS A 7 8.94 -0.46 -4.50
C CYS A 7 8.84 0.69 -3.51
N ILE A 8 9.71 1.71 -3.66
CA ILE A 8 9.82 2.82 -2.73
C ILE A 8 9.64 4.13 -3.49
N PRO A 9 8.45 4.75 -3.46
CA PRO A 9 8.29 6.13 -3.89
C PRO A 9 9.02 7.04 -2.91
N THR A 10 9.91 7.89 -3.41
CA THR A 10 10.68 8.82 -2.58
C THR A 10 10.35 10.26 -2.92
N HIS A 11 10.42 11.14 -1.92
CA HIS A 11 10.44 12.58 -2.12
C HIS A 11 11.86 13.06 -2.51
N THR A 12 12.09 14.36 -2.47
CA THR A 12 13.40 14.97 -2.72
C THR A 12 14.44 14.61 -1.66
N SER A 13 14.00 14.20 -0.49
CA SER A 13 14.86 13.80 0.63
C SER A 13 14.27 12.65 1.42
N VAL A 14 15.13 11.90 2.09
CA VAL A 14 14.77 10.87 3.06
C VAL A 14 15.25 11.35 4.43
N SER A 15 14.44 11.16 5.47
CA SER A 15 14.81 11.57 6.82
C SER A 15 16.06 10.84 7.31
N ALA A 16 17.01 11.60 7.85
CA ALA A 16 18.24 11.02 8.44
C ALA A 16 17.94 10.03 9.60
N VAL A 17 16.80 10.20 10.28
CA VAL A 17 16.35 9.27 11.35
C VAL A 17 16.11 7.85 10.83
N LEU A 18 15.80 7.69 9.54
CA LEU A 18 15.56 6.38 8.91
C LEU A 18 16.80 5.82 8.20
N PHE A 19 17.95 6.47 8.27
CA PHE A 19 19.12 6.08 7.49
C PHE A 19 19.58 4.65 7.77
N ASP A 20 19.70 4.28 9.05
CA ASP A 20 20.10 2.92 9.45
C ASP A 20 19.08 1.86 9.00
N GLN A 21 17.79 2.20 9.03
CA GLN A 21 16.72 1.33 8.52
C GLN A 21 16.90 1.04 7.02
N TRP A 22 17.22 2.06 6.22
CA TRP A 22 17.41 1.91 4.77
C TRP A 22 18.68 1.13 4.42
N ILE A 23 19.77 1.32 5.19
CA ILE A 23 20.98 0.50 5.07
C ILE A 23 20.66 -0.96 5.40
N GLY A 24 20.00 -1.21 6.52
CA GLY A 24 19.60 -2.55 6.95
C GLY A 24 18.70 -3.25 5.93
N LEU A 25 17.71 -2.54 5.39
CA LEU A 25 16.86 -3.04 4.31
C LEU A 25 17.68 -3.42 3.08
N SER A 26 18.55 -2.53 2.62
CA SER A 26 19.35 -2.76 1.41
C SER A 26 20.27 -3.98 1.57
N ALA A 27 20.92 -4.12 2.72
CA ALA A 27 21.78 -5.27 3.02
C ALA A 27 20.97 -6.59 3.07
N TRP A 28 19.79 -6.56 3.70
CA TRP A 28 18.91 -7.72 3.78
C TRP A 28 18.37 -8.12 2.40
N CYS A 29 17.94 -7.15 1.59
CA CYS A 29 17.47 -7.38 0.23
C CYS A 29 18.57 -7.98 -0.66
N ALA A 30 19.78 -7.44 -0.60
CA ALA A 30 20.94 -7.96 -1.35
C ALA A 30 21.22 -9.43 -0.99
N LYS A 31 21.21 -9.76 0.31
CA LYS A 31 21.42 -11.14 0.79
C LYS A 31 20.34 -12.11 0.32
N ASN A 32 19.10 -11.64 0.11
CA ASN A 32 17.95 -12.47 -0.28
C ASN A 32 17.60 -12.36 -1.78
N ASN A 33 18.42 -11.66 -2.59
CA ASN A 33 18.17 -11.42 -4.01
C ASN A 33 16.82 -10.76 -4.30
N ILE A 34 16.40 -9.82 -3.44
CA ILE A 34 15.17 -9.05 -3.60
C ILE A 34 15.52 -7.70 -4.23
N PRO A 35 15.01 -7.36 -5.42
CA PRO A 35 15.23 -6.05 -6.02
C PRO A 35 14.51 -4.95 -5.24
N ILE A 36 15.21 -3.82 -5.08
CA ILE A 36 14.63 -2.56 -4.61
C ILE A 36 14.55 -1.61 -5.79
N ILE A 37 13.36 -1.10 -6.07
CA ILE A 37 13.10 -0.14 -7.15
C ILE A 37 12.63 1.16 -6.49
N THR A 38 13.29 2.26 -6.83
CA THR A 38 12.96 3.57 -6.27
C THR A 38 12.67 4.57 -7.38
N VAL A 39 11.83 5.54 -7.10
CA VAL A 39 11.59 6.69 -7.97
C VAL A 39 11.40 7.93 -7.11
N ALA A 40 11.99 9.06 -7.53
CA ALA A 40 11.92 10.32 -6.82
C ALA A 40 11.25 11.41 -7.67
N ASN A 41 10.81 12.48 -7.00
CA ASN A 41 10.32 13.71 -7.63
C ASN A 41 9.11 13.49 -8.55
N ARG A 42 8.19 12.62 -8.17
CA ARG A 42 6.92 12.37 -8.87
C ARG A 42 5.74 12.56 -7.93
N THR A 43 4.57 12.81 -8.49
CA THR A 43 3.31 12.71 -7.73
C THR A 43 3.10 11.26 -7.27
N HIS A 44 2.30 11.03 -6.23
CA HIS A 44 2.08 9.67 -5.70
C HIS A 44 1.59 8.70 -6.78
N ASN A 45 0.59 9.09 -7.56
CA ASN A 45 0.05 8.27 -8.65
C ASN A 45 1.12 7.96 -9.70
N ASP A 46 1.89 8.96 -10.15
CA ASP A 46 2.93 8.76 -11.15
C ASP A 46 4.04 7.86 -10.62
N ALA A 47 4.45 8.08 -9.36
CA ALA A 47 5.47 7.27 -8.72
C ALA A 47 5.05 5.79 -8.64
N ARG A 48 3.83 5.51 -8.14
CA ARG A 48 3.33 4.14 -8.01
C ARG A 48 3.13 3.47 -9.37
N ASN A 49 2.62 4.17 -10.38
CA ASN A 49 2.49 3.64 -11.74
C ASN A 49 3.87 3.36 -12.36
N TRP A 50 4.84 4.26 -12.19
CA TRP A 50 6.19 4.05 -12.68
C TRP A 50 6.85 2.85 -12.02
N LEU A 51 6.72 2.70 -10.70
CA LEU A 51 7.26 1.58 -9.93
C LEU A 51 6.59 0.25 -10.32
N ALA A 52 5.26 0.21 -10.42
CA ALA A 52 4.52 -0.98 -10.82
C ALA A 52 4.95 -1.52 -12.19
N THR A 53 5.42 -0.63 -13.07
CA THR A 53 5.84 -0.97 -14.43
C THR A 53 7.37 -1.02 -14.59
N ALA A 54 8.15 -0.83 -13.51
CA ALA A 54 9.61 -0.66 -13.57
C ALA A 54 10.05 0.34 -14.67
N GLY A 55 9.30 1.44 -14.84
CA GLY A 55 9.56 2.47 -15.84
C GLY A 55 8.97 2.21 -17.23
N GLY A 56 8.33 1.06 -17.46
CA GLY A 56 7.74 0.73 -18.78
C GLY A 56 6.52 1.58 -19.16
N GLY A 57 5.81 2.11 -18.15
CA GLY A 57 4.63 2.95 -18.37
C GLY A 57 3.56 2.25 -19.20
N PHE A 58 2.84 3.00 -20.04
CA PHE A 58 1.79 2.45 -20.90
C PHE A 58 2.31 1.57 -22.02
N GLN A 59 3.59 1.70 -22.41
CA GLN A 59 4.21 0.90 -23.48
C GLN A 59 4.50 -0.53 -23.03
N ASN A 60 4.84 -0.70 -21.75
CA ASN A 60 5.06 -2.02 -21.16
C ASN A 60 4.55 -2.04 -19.71
N PRO A 61 3.21 -2.02 -19.51
CA PRO A 61 2.63 -1.91 -18.17
C PRO A 61 2.89 -3.13 -17.29
N ASN A 62 3.22 -4.26 -17.88
CA ASN A 62 3.44 -5.53 -17.16
C ASN A 62 4.93 -5.83 -16.91
N GLN A 63 5.85 -4.92 -17.22
CA GLN A 63 7.28 -5.20 -17.16
C GLN A 63 7.76 -5.76 -15.81
N LEU A 64 7.33 -5.20 -14.69
CA LEU A 64 7.63 -5.74 -13.36
C LEU A 64 6.67 -6.88 -12.98
N ILE A 65 5.39 -6.70 -13.30
CA ILE A 65 4.29 -7.59 -12.92
C ILE A 65 4.52 -9.03 -13.41
N ASP A 66 5.15 -9.20 -14.58
CA ASP A 66 5.46 -10.51 -15.16
C ASP A 66 6.76 -11.15 -14.59
N GLN A 67 7.54 -10.40 -13.82
CA GLN A 67 8.82 -10.85 -13.28
C GLN A 67 8.76 -11.30 -11.83
N VAL A 68 7.75 -10.83 -11.07
CA VAL A 68 7.60 -11.10 -9.64
C VAL A 68 6.19 -11.56 -9.29
N ASP A 69 6.05 -12.25 -8.16
CA ASP A 69 4.76 -12.70 -7.66
C ASP A 69 4.12 -11.61 -6.77
N TYR A 70 4.95 -10.84 -6.04
CA TYR A 70 4.48 -9.79 -5.14
C TYR A 70 5.29 -8.51 -5.28
N ILE A 71 4.60 -7.39 -5.12
CA ILE A 71 5.20 -6.06 -4.93
C ILE A 71 4.95 -5.64 -3.48
N VAL A 72 6.01 -5.25 -2.79
CA VAL A 72 5.96 -4.63 -1.45
C VAL A 72 6.18 -3.13 -1.62
N TRP A 73 5.21 -2.36 -1.18
CA TRP A 73 5.20 -0.90 -1.21
C TRP A 73 5.64 -0.36 0.14
N ILE A 74 6.63 0.53 0.14
CA ILE A 74 7.13 1.18 1.35
C ILE A 74 7.32 2.66 1.03
N ASP A 75 6.52 3.54 1.64
CA ASP A 75 6.75 4.98 1.50
C ASP A 75 8.01 5.39 2.28
N SER A 76 8.75 6.36 1.76
CA SER A 76 10.06 6.74 2.29
C SER A 76 10.04 7.39 3.68
N ASP A 77 8.85 7.72 4.20
CA ASP A 77 8.61 8.29 5.52
C ASP A 77 8.08 7.26 6.55
N GLN A 78 8.06 5.97 6.20
CA GLN A 78 7.65 4.90 7.11
C GLN A 78 8.82 4.41 7.97
N ALA A 79 8.58 4.28 9.28
CA ALA A 79 9.54 3.71 10.23
C ALA A 79 9.13 2.27 10.58
N PHE A 80 9.95 1.30 10.22
CA PHE A 80 9.70 -0.13 10.41
C PHE A 80 10.98 -0.88 10.75
N THR A 81 10.86 -2.10 11.26
CA THR A 81 11.97 -3.03 11.46
C THR A 81 12.00 -4.10 10.37
N LEU A 82 13.12 -4.80 10.21
CA LEU A 82 13.19 -5.97 9.32
C LEU A 82 12.20 -7.06 9.72
N LYS A 83 11.88 -7.18 11.00
CA LYS A 83 10.86 -8.11 11.49
C LYS A 83 9.47 -7.73 11.00
N ASP A 84 9.15 -6.44 10.97
CA ASP A 84 7.88 -5.94 10.43
C ASP A 84 7.75 -6.27 8.95
N LEU A 85 8.83 -6.05 8.19
CA LEU A 85 8.88 -6.40 6.77
C LEU A 85 8.68 -7.90 6.54
N GLN A 86 9.37 -8.75 7.31
CA GLN A 86 9.21 -10.20 7.23
C GLN A 86 7.77 -10.61 7.56
N THR A 87 7.15 -10.03 8.58
CA THR A 87 5.74 -10.26 8.92
C THR A 87 4.81 -9.93 7.76
N LEU A 88 5.04 -8.81 7.07
CA LEU A 88 4.26 -8.43 5.89
C LEU A 88 4.47 -9.41 4.72
N ILE A 89 5.71 -9.81 4.45
CA ILE A 89 6.06 -10.75 3.37
C ILE A 89 5.45 -12.13 3.63
N GLU A 90 5.46 -12.61 4.84
CA GLU A 90 4.94 -13.93 5.23
C GLU A 90 3.41 -14.03 5.22
N CYS A 91 2.70 -12.90 5.22
CA CYS A 91 1.25 -12.88 5.09
C CYS A 91 0.79 -13.57 3.81
N LYS A 92 -0.12 -14.54 3.94
CA LYS A 92 -0.57 -15.39 2.81
C LYS A 92 -1.68 -14.77 1.94
N SER A 93 -2.20 -13.60 2.32
CA SER A 93 -3.20 -12.92 1.50
C SER A 93 -2.57 -12.26 0.26
N LYS A 94 -3.29 -12.24 -0.84
CA LYS A 94 -2.88 -11.53 -2.07
C LYS A 94 -2.77 -10.01 -1.88
N PHE A 95 -3.43 -9.45 -0.88
CA PHE A 95 -3.41 -8.03 -0.55
C PHE A 95 -3.34 -7.89 0.97
N CYS A 96 -2.16 -7.57 1.49
CA CYS A 96 -1.90 -7.37 2.92
C CYS A 96 -1.31 -5.99 3.18
N THR A 97 -1.59 -5.44 4.35
CA THR A 97 -1.03 -4.17 4.79
C THR A 97 -0.71 -4.17 6.28
N GLY A 98 0.34 -3.49 6.67
CA GLY A 98 0.46 -2.93 8.01
C GLY A 98 -0.43 -1.69 8.14
N TRP A 99 -0.45 -1.07 9.32
CA TRP A 99 -1.18 0.16 9.55
C TRP A 99 -0.32 1.20 10.26
N TYR A 100 -0.56 2.45 9.93
CA TYR A 100 0.11 3.60 10.49
C TYR A 100 -0.89 4.73 10.76
N LEU A 101 -0.46 5.72 11.49
CA LEU A 101 -1.30 6.86 11.84
C LEU A 101 -1.01 8.06 10.93
N LYS A 102 -2.08 8.75 10.53
CA LYS A 102 -2.02 10.12 10.02
C LYS A 102 -2.75 11.00 11.03
N GLY A 103 -1.99 11.78 11.80
CA GLY A 103 -2.50 12.31 13.05
C GLY A 103 -2.88 11.16 14.00
N ASP A 104 -4.12 11.16 14.48
CA ASP A 104 -4.63 10.09 15.35
C ASP A 104 -5.40 8.97 14.64
N THR A 105 -5.54 9.07 13.32
CA THR A 105 -6.37 8.15 12.52
C THR A 105 -5.53 7.04 11.90
N PRO A 106 -5.82 5.75 12.18
CA PRO A 106 -5.23 4.63 11.44
C PRO A 106 -5.66 4.68 9.96
N MET A 107 -4.69 4.59 9.03
CA MET A 107 -4.94 4.70 7.59
C MET A 107 -5.48 3.39 6.99
N VAL A 108 -6.53 2.85 7.61
CA VAL A 108 -7.27 1.66 7.20
C VAL A 108 -8.76 1.85 7.53
N ALA A 109 -9.64 1.55 6.57
CA ALA A 109 -11.06 1.84 6.73
C ALA A 109 -11.96 0.78 6.09
N ARG A 110 -13.18 0.65 6.62
CA ARG A 110 -14.30 -0.05 5.97
C ARG A 110 -15.13 0.95 5.17
N TRP A 111 -15.72 0.47 4.09
CA TRP A 111 -16.74 1.23 3.41
C TRP A 111 -18.07 1.04 4.14
N ASP A 112 -18.66 2.15 4.54
CA ASP A 112 -20.04 2.24 5.06
C ASP A 112 -20.66 3.52 4.51
N GLU A 113 -21.58 3.36 3.56
CA GLU A 113 -22.24 4.48 2.89
C GLU A 113 -23.00 5.39 3.86
N LYS A 114 -23.65 4.83 4.88
CA LYS A 114 -24.38 5.62 5.89
C LYS A 114 -23.43 6.50 6.71
N THR A 115 -22.30 5.94 7.10
CA THR A 115 -21.25 6.71 7.80
C THR A 115 -20.70 7.78 6.89
N PHE A 116 -20.41 7.44 5.63
CA PHE A 116 -19.86 8.41 4.66
C PHE A 116 -20.84 9.58 4.43
N LEU A 117 -22.11 9.32 4.15
CA LEU A 117 -23.13 10.36 3.95
C LEU A 117 -23.33 11.26 5.18
N LYS A 118 -23.06 10.74 6.38
CA LYS A 118 -23.17 11.50 7.63
C LYS A 118 -21.91 12.32 7.96
N THR A 119 -20.73 11.81 7.68
CA THR A 119 -19.44 12.35 8.17
C THR A 119 -18.54 12.89 7.07
N GLY A 120 -18.81 12.59 5.80
CA GLY A 120 -17.94 12.89 4.66
C GLY A 120 -16.66 12.04 4.61
N THR A 121 -16.57 10.98 5.43
CA THR A 121 -15.36 10.13 5.49
C THR A 121 -15.71 8.65 5.56
N MET A 122 -14.76 7.78 5.15
CA MET A 122 -14.87 6.34 5.37
C MET A 122 -14.92 6.00 6.87
N ALA A 123 -15.43 4.83 7.22
CA ALA A 123 -15.40 4.30 8.58
C ALA A 123 -13.98 3.78 8.91
N PHE A 124 -13.09 4.68 9.34
CA PHE A 124 -11.74 4.32 9.76
C PHE A 124 -11.77 3.42 10.99
N LEU A 125 -10.91 2.40 11.02
CA LEU A 125 -10.74 1.56 12.19
C LEU A 125 -10.13 2.39 13.33
N SER A 126 -10.58 2.15 14.56
CA SER A 126 -9.96 2.75 15.75
C SER A 126 -8.70 1.96 16.18
N LYS A 127 -7.80 2.63 16.90
CA LYS A 127 -6.65 1.98 17.55
C LYS A 127 -7.12 0.80 18.43
N GLY A 128 -8.22 0.98 19.17
CA GLY A 128 -8.78 -0.04 20.03
C GLY A 128 -9.28 -1.28 19.29
N GLU A 129 -9.93 -1.12 18.11
CA GLU A 129 -10.35 -2.25 17.27
C GLU A 129 -9.15 -3.05 16.78
N LEU A 130 -8.07 -2.37 16.35
CA LEU A 130 -6.85 -3.01 15.89
C LEU A 130 -6.17 -3.77 17.03
N GLU A 131 -6.07 -3.17 18.22
CA GLU A 131 -5.50 -3.80 19.41
C GLU A 131 -6.28 -5.03 19.89
N GLN A 132 -7.61 -4.97 19.85
CA GLN A 132 -8.48 -6.10 20.19
C GLN A 132 -8.44 -7.24 19.16
N SER A 133 -7.95 -6.95 17.97
CA SER A 133 -7.85 -7.90 16.86
C SER A 133 -6.44 -8.48 16.68
N LYS A 134 -5.56 -8.35 17.68
CA LYS A 134 -4.20 -8.91 17.63
C LYS A 134 -4.21 -10.38 17.22
N GLY A 135 -3.24 -10.79 16.42
CA GLY A 135 -3.14 -12.13 15.85
C GLY A 135 -4.11 -12.41 14.69
N LYS A 136 -4.87 -11.41 14.22
CA LYS A 136 -5.86 -11.58 13.15
C LYS A 136 -5.54 -10.73 11.92
N LEU A 137 -6.06 -11.20 10.78
CA LEU A 137 -6.19 -10.39 9.57
C LEU A 137 -7.60 -9.79 9.53
N ILE A 138 -7.68 -8.47 9.38
CA ILE A 138 -8.95 -7.73 9.29
C ILE A 138 -9.18 -7.33 7.85
N GLU A 139 -10.28 -7.75 7.24
CA GLU A 139 -10.68 -7.28 5.92
C GLU A 139 -11.16 -5.83 6.00
N VAL A 140 -10.67 -4.99 5.09
CA VAL A 140 -11.01 -3.58 4.98
C VAL A 140 -11.32 -3.22 3.52
N SER A 141 -11.90 -2.05 3.30
CA SER A 141 -12.19 -1.55 1.95
C SER A 141 -11.11 -0.57 1.44
N TYR A 142 -10.33 -0.03 2.36
CA TYR A 142 -9.27 0.93 2.08
C TYR A 142 -8.07 0.69 3.01
N CYS A 143 -6.88 0.82 2.45
CA CYS A 143 -5.63 0.96 3.18
C CYS A 143 -4.71 1.96 2.47
N GLY A 144 -3.95 2.71 3.25
CA GLY A 144 -2.85 3.50 2.69
C GLY A 144 -1.70 2.60 2.24
N PHE A 145 -1.01 2.99 1.18
CA PHE A 145 0.05 2.17 0.56
C PHE A 145 1.44 2.35 1.18
N GLY A 146 1.53 2.99 2.34
CA GLY A 146 2.82 3.26 3.00
C GLY A 146 3.58 2.01 3.42
N PHE A 147 2.89 0.89 3.71
CA PHE A 147 3.53 -0.39 4.06
C PHE A 147 2.61 -1.56 3.68
N THR A 148 2.62 -1.92 2.41
CA THR A 148 1.61 -2.81 1.80
C THR A 148 2.24 -3.83 0.88
N LYS A 149 1.69 -5.05 0.81
CA LYS A 149 2.06 -6.10 -0.13
C LYS A 149 0.89 -6.45 -1.03
N THR A 150 1.13 -6.46 -2.34
CA THR A 150 0.14 -6.82 -3.37
C THR A 150 0.65 -7.93 -4.26
N HIS A 151 -0.18 -8.92 -4.56
CA HIS A 151 0.12 -9.94 -5.56
C HIS A 151 -0.04 -9.35 -6.97
N THR A 152 0.82 -9.72 -7.89
CA THR A 152 0.83 -9.15 -9.26
C THR A 152 -0.40 -9.52 -10.08
N ASP A 153 -1.09 -10.61 -9.78
CA ASP A 153 -2.38 -10.93 -10.42
C ASP A 153 -3.43 -9.83 -10.26
N LEU A 154 -3.36 -9.04 -9.18
CA LEU A 154 -4.29 -7.93 -8.95
C LEU A 154 -4.15 -6.85 -10.02
N PHE A 155 -2.93 -6.65 -10.54
CA PHE A 155 -2.67 -5.69 -11.61
C PHE A 155 -3.10 -6.22 -12.98
N LYS A 156 -2.98 -7.54 -13.22
CA LYS A 156 -3.44 -8.18 -14.46
C LYS A 156 -4.95 -8.05 -14.68
N GLY A 157 -5.72 -7.92 -13.60
CA GLY A 157 -7.15 -7.65 -13.63
C GLY A 157 -7.52 -6.18 -13.89
N LEU A 158 -6.54 -5.27 -13.91
CA LEU A 158 -6.75 -3.84 -14.02
C LEU A 158 -6.21 -3.28 -15.33
N THR A 159 -6.74 -2.11 -15.73
CA THR A 159 -6.22 -1.35 -16.88
C THR A 159 -5.26 -0.27 -16.38
N TYR A 160 -4.09 -0.16 -17.03
CA TYR A 160 -3.16 0.94 -16.79
C TYR A 160 -3.80 2.31 -17.17
N PRO A 161 -3.58 3.40 -16.38
CA PRO A 161 -2.78 3.47 -15.17
C PRO A 161 -3.49 2.81 -13.97
N PHE A 162 -2.72 2.03 -13.19
CA PHE A 162 -3.24 1.27 -12.05
C PHE A 162 -3.61 2.16 -10.86
N PHE A 163 -2.81 3.19 -10.62
CA PHE A 163 -3.01 4.18 -9.57
C PHE A 163 -3.47 5.50 -10.18
N ARG A 164 -4.70 5.92 -9.88
CA ARG A 164 -5.29 7.14 -10.41
C ARG A 164 -6.31 7.70 -9.44
N ASN A 165 -6.47 9.01 -9.43
CA ASN A 165 -7.62 9.60 -8.76
C ASN A 165 -8.89 9.30 -9.55
N LYS A 166 -9.97 9.04 -8.86
CA LYS A 166 -11.30 8.79 -9.45
C LYS A 166 -12.33 9.67 -8.82
N VAL A 167 -13.32 10.06 -9.62
CA VAL A 167 -14.59 10.54 -9.11
C VAL A 167 -15.54 9.36 -8.97
N VAL A 168 -16.05 9.14 -7.77
CA VAL A 168 -17.03 8.09 -7.47
C VAL A 168 -18.35 8.72 -7.09
N GLN A 169 -19.46 8.09 -7.55
CA GLN A 169 -20.81 8.49 -7.19
C GLN A 169 -21.20 7.82 -5.86
N ILE A 170 -21.66 8.59 -4.89
CA ILE A 170 -22.10 8.12 -3.56
C ILE A 170 -23.45 8.77 -3.26
N GLY A 171 -24.53 8.00 -3.45
CA GLY A 171 -25.87 8.57 -3.44
C GLY A 171 -26.01 9.68 -4.48
N GLU A 172 -26.38 10.89 -4.07
CA GLU A 172 -26.49 12.09 -4.93
C GLU A 172 -25.19 12.89 -5.06
N TYR A 173 -24.13 12.51 -4.33
CA TYR A 173 -22.86 13.25 -4.26
C TYR A 173 -21.79 12.62 -5.13
N GLN A 174 -20.85 13.45 -5.56
CA GLN A 174 -19.61 13.00 -6.22
C GLN A 174 -18.43 13.25 -5.28
N GLU A 175 -17.59 12.25 -5.13
CA GLU A 175 -16.38 12.33 -4.31
C GLU A 175 -15.13 12.00 -5.14
N ASN A 176 -14.08 12.81 -4.95
CA ASN A 176 -12.78 12.56 -5.56
C ASN A 176 -11.93 11.74 -4.60
N VAL A 177 -11.69 10.47 -4.94
CA VAL A 177 -10.92 9.55 -4.12
C VAL A 177 -9.45 9.48 -4.57
N SER A 178 -8.54 9.34 -3.62
CA SER A 178 -7.10 9.23 -3.86
C SER A 178 -6.72 7.98 -4.64
N GLU A 179 -5.49 7.93 -5.13
CA GLU A 179 -4.98 6.82 -5.95
C GLU A 179 -4.98 5.48 -5.21
N ASP A 180 -4.66 5.48 -3.92
CA ASP A 180 -4.66 4.29 -3.07
C ASP A 180 -6.08 3.77 -2.80
N ALA A 181 -7.04 4.68 -2.53
CA ALA A 181 -8.45 4.33 -2.40
C ALA A 181 -9.02 3.82 -3.73
N SER A 182 -8.68 4.47 -4.85
CA SER A 182 -9.10 4.04 -6.17
C SER A 182 -8.58 2.65 -6.53
N PHE A 183 -7.31 2.36 -6.22
CA PHE A 183 -6.73 1.02 -6.41
C PHE A 183 -7.48 -0.03 -5.58
N CYS A 184 -7.76 0.24 -4.30
CA CYS A 184 -8.53 -0.68 -3.46
C CYS A 184 -9.93 -0.96 -4.03
N LEU A 185 -10.62 0.09 -4.53
CA LEU A 185 -11.93 -0.03 -5.16
C LEU A 185 -11.88 -0.85 -6.45
N ASP A 186 -10.88 -0.61 -7.31
CA ASP A 186 -10.71 -1.33 -8.57
C ASP A 186 -10.40 -2.81 -8.33
N VAL A 187 -9.48 -3.11 -7.41
CA VAL A 187 -9.17 -4.50 -7.03
C VAL A 187 -10.38 -5.21 -6.46
N ALA A 188 -11.17 -4.54 -5.62
CA ALA A 188 -12.40 -5.13 -5.08
C ALA A 188 -13.45 -5.40 -6.18
N ALA A 189 -13.58 -4.50 -7.16
CA ALA A 189 -14.56 -4.60 -8.22
C ALA A 189 -14.19 -5.62 -9.31
N TYR A 190 -12.92 -5.67 -9.71
CA TYR A 190 -12.47 -6.47 -10.86
C TYR A 190 -11.76 -7.76 -10.49
N CYS A 191 -11.18 -7.85 -9.28
CA CYS A 191 -10.47 -9.02 -8.81
C CYS A 191 -11.17 -9.74 -7.65
N GLU A 192 -12.27 -9.17 -7.11
CA GLU A 192 -13.02 -9.68 -5.95
C GLU A 192 -12.13 -9.87 -4.71
N VAL A 193 -11.07 -9.06 -4.57
CA VAL A 193 -10.11 -9.09 -3.47
C VAL A 193 -10.16 -7.77 -2.71
N LYS A 194 -10.23 -7.84 -1.39
CA LYS A 194 -10.08 -6.68 -0.50
C LYS A 194 -8.78 -6.73 0.28
N PRO A 195 -8.20 -5.59 0.65
CA PRO A 195 -7.02 -5.55 1.50
C PRO A 195 -7.31 -6.17 2.87
N LYS A 196 -6.29 -6.84 3.44
CA LYS A 196 -6.32 -7.38 4.80
C LYS A 196 -5.24 -6.72 5.64
N VAL A 197 -5.65 -6.10 6.72
CA VAL A 197 -4.76 -5.48 7.70
C VAL A 197 -4.23 -6.54 8.65
N ILE A 198 -2.93 -6.57 8.84
CA ILE A 198 -2.29 -7.37 9.89
C ILE A 198 -2.38 -6.53 11.18
N ALA A 199 -3.27 -6.90 12.10
CA ALA A 199 -3.60 -6.08 13.26
C ALA A 199 -2.40 -5.79 14.18
N ASP A 200 -1.43 -6.72 14.26
CA ASP A 200 -0.20 -6.56 15.04
C ASP A 200 0.87 -5.70 14.35
N LEU A 201 0.71 -5.41 13.05
CA LEU A 201 1.73 -4.75 12.24
C LEU A 201 1.50 -3.24 12.21
N LYS A 202 1.82 -2.59 13.33
CA LYS A 202 1.81 -1.12 13.45
C LYS A 202 3.15 -0.55 13.01
N ILE A 203 3.12 0.36 12.05
CA ILE A 203 4.29 1.03 11.46
C ILE A 203 4.33 2.48 11.93
N GLY A 204 5.52 3.01 12.15
CA GLY A 204 5.73 4.44 12.40
C GLY A 204 5.58 5.25 11.11
N HIS A 205 5.15 6.51 11.23
CA HIS A 205 5.00 7.45 10.12
C HIS A 205 5.60 8.78 10.52
N LEU A 206 6.61 9.25 9.78
CA LEU A 206 7.40 10.45 10.10
C LEU A 206 6.83 11.74 9.49
N LYS A 207 5.56 11.79 9.12
CA LYS A 207 4.95 13.07 8.71
C LYS A 207 4.72 13.93 9.93
N GLU A 208 5.37 15.08 9.90
CA GLU A 208 5.13 16.21 10.77
C GLU A 208 3.70 16.75 10.61
#